data_cb80057d787d45e5dd5391686b08e904
#
_entry.id   cb80057d787d45e5dd5391686b08e904
#
_cell.length_a   1.000
_cell.length_b   1.000
_cell.length_c   1.000
_cell.angle_alpha   90.00
_cell.angle_beta   90.00
_cell.angle_gamma   90.00
#
_symmetry.space_group_name_H-M   'P 1'
#
loop_
_entity.id
_entity.type
_entity.pdbx_description
1 polymer ?
#
loop_
_entity_poly.entity_id
_entity_poly.type
_entity_poly.pdbx_seq_one_letter_code
_entity_poly.pdbx_strand_id
1 'polypeptide(L)'
;MSSPGPGSLWRLVAGHVGSSRAQWLAGVVDVVDVVDVHPVVLAAEGPSVSRAVLAQALGILLFDDLLARVPSAAGYVEAKLARGETVHLDHGAVRTVTGVDCGELPPGQESVTRVLAALGYVHRDTYDLARLRMTGRSWCHFDLPAAIPQYFVSELHAGLFTAPFQEAAARVLGSSRDPVDAAAAARLAELRGRGELGLDDAEALVPVLVSCFGRQHDEPDLADYQALLAESEEAAWISTEGTVCNHMTDRVADVAAVADAERGAGRPIKDTVEVSGSGRIRQTAHRAPRVTRSFGVGGGGRVALEVPGSFFELITRDAMPDGSGLDLAFDAANAQQIFAMTRGDPTVGR
;
A
#
# COMPACT_ATOMS: atom_id res chain seq x y z
N MET A 1 -29.85 21.86 15.95
CA MET A 1 -28.72 21.06 16.47
C MET A 1 -27.64 21.11 15.41
N SER A 2 -26.53 21.79 15.70
CA SER A 2 -25.39 21.86 14.77
C SER A 2 -24.82 20.46 14.64
N SER A 3 -24.66 19.98 13.41
CA SER A 3 -23.92 18.73 13.14
C SER A 3 -22.56 18.84 13.83
N PRO A 4 -22.09 17.81 14.55
CA PRO A 4 -20.73 17.82 15.04
C PRO A 4 -19.80 18.07 13.83
N GLY A 5 -18.83 18.95 14.02
CA GLY A 5 -17.81 19.20 12.98
C GLY A 5 -17.13 17.88 12.61
N PRO A 6 -16.51 17.77 11.44
CA PRO A 6 -15.84 16.55 11.01
C PRO A 6 -14.81 16.15 12.08
N GLY A 7 -14.81 14.88 12.50
CA GLY A 7 -13.81 14.33 13.41
C GLY A 7 -12.38 14.55 12.87
N SER A 8 -11.38 14.44 13.74
CA SER A 8 -9.97 14.70 13.40
C SER A 8 -9.50 13.89 12.18
N LEU A 9 -9.98 12.65 12.01
CA LEU A 9 -9.70 11.81 10.85
C LEU A 9 -10.06 12.51 9.52
N TRP A 10 -11.32 12.93 9.40
CA TRP A 10 -11.82 13.51 8.15
C TRP A 10 -11.26 14.92 7.92
N ARG A 11 -10.86 15.62 8.97
CA ARG A 11 -10.11 16.88 8.87
C ARG A 11 -8.74 16.66 8.25
N LEU A 12 -7.99 15.62 8.68
CA LEU A 12 -6.70 15.25 8.10
C LEU A 12 -6.83 14.83 6.65
N VAL A 13 -7.82 13.98 6.34
CA VAL A 13 -8.08 13.55 4.95
C VAL A 13 -8.45 14.75 4.07
N ALA A 14 -9.35 15.62 4.55
CA ALA A 14 -9.76 16.81 3.80
C ALA A 14 -8.64 17.82 3.57
N GLY A 15 -7.70 17.94 4.51
CA GLY A 15 -6.51 18.78 4.36
C GLY A 15 -5.60 18.31 3.22
N HIS A 16 -5.63 17.03 2.87
CA HIS A 16 -4.82 16.46 1.78
C HIS A 16 -5.55 16.42 0.43
N VAL A 17 -6.80 15.89 0.39
CA VAL A 17 -7.54 15.67 -0.87
C VAL A 17 -8.65 16.67 -1.14
N GLY A 18 -8.88 17.62 -0.22
CA GLY A 18 -9.97 18.59 -0.26
C GLY A 18 -11.29 18.04 0.27
N SER A 19 -12.17 18.97 0.71
CA SER A 19 -13.39 18.62 1.46
C SER A 19 -14.37 17.73 0.66
N SER A 20 -14.56 18.00 -0.64
CA SER A 20 -15.50 17.22 -1.46
C SER A 20 -15.05 15.77 -1.63
N ARG A 21 -13.74 15.55 -1.83
CA ARG A 21 -13.19 14.18 -1.96
C ARG A 21 -13.22 13.45 -0.62
N ALA A 22 -12.86 14.13 0.47
CA ALA A 22 -12.95 13.57 1.80
C ALA A 22 -14.38 13.15 2.18
N GLN A 23 -15.39 13.96 1.83
CA GLN A 23 -16.80 13.63 2.05
C GLN A 23 -17.23 12.39 1.25
N TRP A 24 -16.76 12.25 0.01
CA TRP A 24 -17.00 11.05 -0.79
C TRP A 24 -16.35 9.84 -0.15
N LEU A 25 -15.08 9.92 0.25
CA LEU A 25 -14.35 8.85 0.93
C LEU A 25 -15.02 8.43 2.24
N ALA A 26 -15.61 9.36 3.00
CA ALA A 26 -16.37 9.08 4.20
C ALA A 26 -17.65 8.25 3.93
N GLY A 27 -18.20 8.32 2.74
CA GLY A 27 -19.30 7.46 2.32
C GLY A 27 -18.84 6.12 1.73
N VAL A 28 -17.54 6.00 1.39
CA VAL A 28 -16.96 4.80 0.74
C VAL A 28 -16.34 3.86 1.75
N VAL A 29 -15.51 4.38 2.66
CA VAL A 29 -14.68 3.56 3.56
C VAL A 29 -15.43 3.34 4.87
N ASP A 30 -15.56 2.06 5.24
CA ASP A 30 -16.05 1.68 6.55
C ASP A 30 -14.94 1.95 7.60
N VAL A 31 -15.18 2.94 8.46
CA VAL A 31 -14.27 3.30 9.55
C VAL A 31 -14.90 2.86 10.86
N VAL A 32 -14.21 2.03 11.60
CA VAL A 32 -14.70 1.59 12.90
C VAL A 32 -14.83 2.79 13.84
N ASP A 33 -16.00 2.97 14.45
CA ASP A 33 -16.36 4.10 15.32
C ASP A 33 -15.29 4.47 16.35
N VAL A 34 -14.49 3.48 16.80
CA VAL A 34 -13.39 3.69 17.77
C VAL A 34 -12.28 4.59 17.22
N VAL A 35 -12.06 4.61 15.88
CA VAL A 35 -11.04 5.45 15.26
C VAL A 35 -11.53 6.89 15.09
N ASP A 36 -12.82 7.07 14.81
CA ASP A 36 -13.42 8.40 14.61
C ASP A 36 -13.86 9.03 15.95
N VAL A 37 -14.17 8.21 16.97
CA VAL A 37 -14.64 8.62 18.30
C VAL A 37 -13.52 8.63 19.36
N HIS A 38 -12.27 8.33 18.98
CA HIS A 38 -11.21 8.60 19.96
C HIS A 38 -11.30 10.09 20.30
N PRO A 39 -11.78 10.44 21.53
CA PRO A 39 -11.97 11.82 21.87
C PRO A 39 -10.62 12.48 21.63
N VAL A 40 -10.65 13.59 20.92
CA VAL A 40 -9.58 14.56 21.01
C VAL A 40 -9.37 14.69 22.51
N VAL A 41 -8.36 13.99 23.03
CA VAL A 41 -7.98 14.18 24.41
C VAL A 41 -7.57 15.63 24.43
N LEU A 42 -8.44 16.46 25.00
CA LEU A 42 -8.12 17.86 25.25
C LEU A 42 -6.99 17.83 26.27
N ALA A 43 -5.77 17.63 25.77
CA ALA A 43 -4.60 17.95 26.55
C ALA A 43 -4.69 19.44 26.88
N ALA A 44 -4.12 19.84 27.99
CA ALA A 44 -4.14 21.25 28.43
C ALA A 44 -3.55 22.23 27.37
N GLU A 45 -2.99 21.72 26.26
CA GLU A 45 -2.30 22.43 25.18
C GLU A 45 -3.06 22.44 23.84
N GLY A 46 -4.29 21.91 23.74
CA GLY A 46 -5.09 21.91 22.49
C GLY A 46 -5.43 20.51 21.98
N PRO A 47 -6.12 20.41 20.82
CA PRO A 47 -6.56 19.14 20.27
C PRO A 47 -5.37 18.30 19.81
N SER A 48 -5.30 17.05 20.26
CA SER A 48 -4.32 16.07 19.81
C SER A 48 -4.95 15.01 18.90
N VAL A 49 -4.13 14.37 18.08
CA VAL A 49 -4.49 13.31 17.14
C VAL A 49 -3.69 12.05 17.47
N SER A 50 -4.37 10.95 17.72
CA SER A 50 -3.73 9.68 18.04
C SER A 50 -3.05 9.06 16.80
N ARG A 51 -2.05 8.20 17.05
CA ARG A 51 -1.39 7.40 16.01
C ARG A 51 -2.38 6.52 15.24
N ALA A 52 -3.47 6.06 15.87
CA ALA A 52 -4.51 5.27 15.22
C ALA A 52 -5.27 6.08 14.17
N VAL A 53 -5.62 7.34 14.48
CA VAL A 53 -6.28 8.25 13.53
C VAL A 53 -5.35 8.57 12.36
N LEU A 54 -4.06 8.83 12.61
CA LEU A 54 -3.06 9.07 11.55
C LEU A 54 -2.85 7.83 10.68
N ALA A 55 -2.80 6.63 11.28
CA ALA A 55 -2.69 5.37 10.54
C ALA A 55 -3.91 5.12 9.64
N GLN A 56 -5.11 5.39 10.15
CA GLN A 56 -6.34 5.27 9.35
C GLN A 56 -6.40 6.32 8.24
N ALA A 57 -6.01 7.57 8.53
CA ALA A 57 -5.92 8.62 7.51
C ALA A 57 -4.97 8.22 6.38
N LEU A 58 -3.78 7.70 6.71
CA LEU A 58 -2.84 7.18 5.72
C LEU A 58 -3.46 6.06 4.88
N GLY A 59 -4.12 5.07 5.50
CA GLY A 59 -4.78 3.98 4.77
C GLY A 59 -5.82 4.48 3.78
N ILE A 60 -6.67 5.44 4.18
CA ILE A 60 -7.68 6.06 3.32
C ILE A 60 -7.04 6.81 2.15
N LEU A 61 -5.98 7.58 2.40
CA LEU A 61 -5.30 8.37 1.36
C LEU A 61 -4.55 7.50 0.35
N LEU A 62 -3.93 6.41 0.81
CA LEU A 62 -3.30 5.44 -0.08
C LEU A 62 -4.32 4.65 -0.90
N PHE A 63 -5.49 4.40 -0.33
CA PHE A 63 -6.61 3.80 -1.07
C PHE A 63 -7.14 4.76 -2.15
N ASP A 64 -7.27 6.04 -1.83
CA ASP A 64 -7.69 7.07 -2.79
C ASP A 64 -6.71 7.17 -3.97
N ASP A 65 -5.41 7.19 -3.69
CA ASP A 65 -4.36 7.15 -4.71
C ASP A 65 -4.44 5.87 -5.58
N LEU A 66 -4.70 4.71 -4.96
CA LEU A 66 -4.88 3.47 -5.71
C LEU A 66 -6.10 3.53 -6.65
N LEU A 67 -7.23 4.08 -6.20
CA LEU A 67 -8.43 4.22 -7.05
C LEU A 67 -8.16 5.06 -8.29
N ALA A 68 -7.32 6.10 -8.18
CA ALA A 68 -6.92 6.91 -9.33
C ALA A 68 -6.05 6.13 -10.34
N ARG A 69 -5.30 5.12 -9.89
CA ARG A 69 -4.39 4.32 -10.70
C ARG A 69 -4.99 3.00 -11.21
N VAL A 70 -6.08 2.52 -10.61
CA VAL A 70 -6.69 1.21 -10.90
C VAL A 70 -8.18 1.38 -11.24
N PRO A 71 -8.52 1.60 -12.53
CA PRO A 71 -9.91 1.86 -12.96
C PRO A 71 -10.90 0.75 -12.59
N SER A 72 -10.46 -0.52 -12.57
CA SER A 72 -11.32 -1.63 -12.16
C SER A 72 -11.69 -1.57 -10.67
N ALA A 73 -10.79 -1.07 -9.81
CA ALA A 73 -11.09 -0.83 -8.40
C ALA A 73 -12.10 0.32 -8.24
N ALA A 74 -11.92 1.43 -8.98
CA ALA A 74 -12.89 2.51 -8.96
C ALA A 74 -14.29 2.03 -9.35
N GLY A 75 -14.43 1.27 -10.45
CA GLY A 75 -15.71 0.70 -10.87
C GLY A 75 -16.29 -0.31 -9.88
N TYR A 76 -15.48 -1.07 -9.17
CA TYR A 76 -15.92 -1.95 -8.07
C TYR A 76 -16.52 -1.13 -6.92
N VAL A 77 -15.81 -0.08 -6.49
CA VAL A 77 -16.26 0.81 -5.41
C VAL A 77 -17.57 1.51 -5.76
N GLU A 78 -17.69 2.03 -6.97
CA GLU A 78 -18.94 2.65 -7.46
C GLU A 78 -20.11 1.66 -7.42
N ALA A 79 -19.87 0.40 -7.82
CA ALA A 79 -20.89 -0.64 -7.78
C ALA A 79 -21.30 -1.02 -6.35
N LYS A 80 -20.36 -1.03 -5.38
CA LYS A 80 -20.66 -1.21 -3.95
C LYS A 80 -21.53 -0.08 -3.42
N LEU A 81 -21.12 1.17 -3.67
CA LEU A 81 -21.89 2.35 -3.23
C LEU A 81 -23.30 2.36 -3.79
N ALA A 82 -23.50 1.96 -5.06
CA ALA A 82 -24.84 1.86 -5.66
C ALA A 82 -25.74 0.85 -4.94
N ARG A 83 -25.17 -0.12 -4.20
CA ARG A 83 -25.89 -1.08 -3.36
C ARG A 83 -26.00 -0.64 -1.89
N GLY A 84 -25.46 0.53 -1.53
CA GLY A 84 -25.39 1.00 -0.15
C GLY A 84 -24.35 0.27 0.71
N GLU A 85 -23.35 -0.32 0.08
CA GLU A 85 -22.25 -1.04 0.74
C GLU A 85 -21.00 -0.15 0.81
N THR A 86 -20.12 -0.41 1.78
CA THR A 86 -18.84 0.28 2.00
C THR A 86 -17.65 -0.66 1.81
N VAL A 87 -16.47 -0.10 1.64
CA VAL A 87 -15.20 -0.82 1.55
C VAL A 87 -14.59 -0.92 2.95
N HIS A 88 -14.20 -2.12 3.34
CA HIS A 88 -13.44 -2.34 4.56
C HIS A 88 -11.96 -2.58 4.23
N LEU A 89 -11.12 -1.58 4.46
CA LEU A 89 -9.69 -1.67 4.15
C LEU A 89 -9.02 -2.74 5.04
N ASP A 90 -8.64 -3.86 4.45
CA ASP A 90 -7.98 -4.98 5.15
C ASP A 90 -6.47 -4.80 5.23
N HIS A 91 -5.82 -4.61 4.10
CA HIS A 91 -4.38 -4.38 4.03
C HIS A 91 -3.96 -3.71 2.73
N GLY A 92 -2.76 -3.13 2.76
CA GLY A 92 -2.02 -2.71 1.58
C GLY A 92 -0.69 -3.45 1.49
N ALA A 93 -0.08 -3.47 0.32
CA ALA A 93 1.25 -4.03 0.14
C ALA A 93 2.18 -3.08 -0.60
N VAL A 94 3.45 -3.10 -0.21
CA VAL A 94 4.51 -2.28 -0.81
C VAL A 94 5.75 -3.12 -1.05
N ARG A 95 6.57 -2.68 -1.99
CA ARG A 95 7.84 -3.32 -2.35
C ARG A 95 9.00 -2.38 -2.06
N THR A 96 10.06 -2.92 -1.48
CA THR A 96 11.31 -2.22 -1.16
C THR A 96 12.49 -3.01 -1.69
N VAL A 97 13.67 -2.39 -1.73
CA VAL A 97 14.90 -3.03 -2.23
C VAL A 97 16.03 -2.82 -1.22
N THR A 98 16.85 -3.85 -1.02
CA THR A 98 18.08 -3.79 -0.22
C THR A 98 19.26 -4.41 -0.98
N GLY A 99 20.48 -4.12 -0.51
CA GLY A 99 21.70 -4.70 -1.08
C GLY A 99 22.30 -3.93 -2.25
N VAL A 100 21.78 -2.76 -2.56
CA VAL A 100 22.35 -1.77 -3.49
C VAL A 100 22.20 -0.36 -2.92
N ASP A 101 22.83 0.62 -3.56
CA ASP A 101 22.63 2.03 -3.24
C ASP A 101 21.17 2.44 -3.52
N CYS A 102 20.52 3.02 -2.50
CA CYS A 102 19.15 3.53 -2.55
C CYS A 102 19.08 5.05 -2.37
N GLY A 103 20.16 5.77 -2.66
CA GLY A 103 20.25 7.23 -2.53
C GLY A 103 20.10 7.70 -1.08
N GLU A 104 19.20 8.64 -0.85
CA GLU A 104 18.92 9.18 0.49
C GLU A 104 18.03 8.28 1.34
N LEU A 105 17.37 7.27 0.74
CA LEU A 105 16.46 6.38 1.48
C LEU A 105 17.21 5.41 2.39
N PRO A 106 16.71 5.13 3.60
CA PRO A 106 17.15 3.98 4.36
C PRO A 106 16.99 2.69 3.55
N PRO A 107 17.90 1.71 3.71
CA PRO A 107 17.89 0.50 2.89
C PRO A 107 16.68 -0.39 3.18
N GLY A 108 16.14 -1.01 2.14
CA GLY A 108 15.12 -2.02 2.24
C GLY A 108 13.84 -1.56 2.91
N GLN A 109 13.29 -2.44 3.74
CA GLN A 109 12.03 -2.17 4.43
C GLN A 109 12.06 -0.95 5.36
N GLU A 110 13.24 -0.55 5.85
CA GLU A 110 13.36 0.56 6.80
C GLU A 110 12.85 1.88 6.19
N SER A 111 12.96 2.05 4.87
CA SER A 111 12.41 3.20 4.15
C SER A 111 10.93 3.45 4.45
N VAL A 112 10.13 2.40 4.67
CA VAL A 112 8.69 2.44 4.95
C VAL A 112 8.39 2.14 6.42
N THR A 113 9.06 1.13 7.01
CA THR A 113 8.68 0.64 8.34
C THR A 113 8.99 1.61 9.47
N ARG A 114 9.95 2.52 9.29
CA ARG A 114 10.20 3.63 10.24
C ARG A 114 8.97 4.54 10.40
N VAL A 115 8.22 4.74 9.32
CA VAL A 115 6.97 5.52 9.31
C VAL A 115 5.85 4.69 9.95
N LEU A 116 5.69 3.43 9.54
CA LEU A 116 4.69 2.53 10.09
C LEU A 116 4.88 2.35 11.61
N ALA A 117 6.12 2.20 12.08
CA ALA A 117 6.40 2.06 13.51
C ALA A 117 5.99 3.31 14.33
N ALA A 118 6.15 4.51 13.79
CA ALA A 118 5.69 5.73 14.43
C ALA A 118 4.15 5.81 14.51
N LEU A 119 3.47 5.28 13.50
CA LEU A 119 2.01 5.16 13.44
C LEU A 119 1.44 4.02 14.32
N GLY A 120 2.27 3.31 15.09
CA GLY A 120 1.84 2.25 16.00
C GLY A 120 1.75 0.86 15.37
N TYR A 121 2.30 0.68 14.17
CA TYR A 121 2.42 -0.66 13.60
C TYR A 121 3.57 -1.43 14.22
N VAL A 122 3.35 -2.71 14.39
CA VAL A 122 4.35 -3.68 14.89
C VAL A 122 4.51 -4.80 13.88
N HIS A 123 5.75 -5.27 13.75
CA HIS A 123 6.05 -6.47 12.97
C HIS A 123 5.34 -7.67 13.58
N ARG A 124 4.65 -8.46 12.75
CA ARG A 124 3.92 -9.65 13.17
C ARG A 124 4.63 -10.92 12.71
N ASP A 125 4.72 -11.12 11.41
CA ASP A 125 5.25 -12.34 10.82
C ASP A 125 6.23 -12.05 9.68
N THR A 126 7.14 -13.00 9.43
CA THR A 126 8.08 -12.98 8.30
C THR A 126 7.81 -14.15 7.36
N TYR A 127 7.83 -13.89 6.07
CA TYR A 127 7.52 -14.82 4.99
C TYR A 127 8.73 -14.94 4.05
N ASP A 128 9.22 -16.15 3.87
CA ASP A 128 10.27 -16.42 2.89
C ASP A 128 9.67 -16.51 1.48
N LEU A 129 10.09 -15.60 0.62
CA LEU A 129 9.72 -15.54 -0.79
C LEU A 129 10.94 -15.91 -1.66
N ALA A 130 11.59 -17.02 -1.34
CA ALA A 130 12.88 -17.42 -1.88
C ALA A 130 12.94 -17.44 -3.43
N ARG A 131 11.84 -17.86 -4.10
CA ARG A 131 11.76 -17.86 -5.57
C ARG A 131 11.88 -16.47 -6.19
N LEU A 132 11.48 -15.45 -5.45
CA LEU A 132 11.53 -14.04 -5.87
C LEU A 132 12.80 -13.35 -5.35
N ARG A 133 13.62 -14.05 -4.56
CA ARG A 133 14.76 -13.47 -3.82
C ARG A 133 14.32 -12.30 -2.95
N MET A 134 13.16 -12.49 -2.27
CA MET A 134 12.53 -11.48 -1.42
C MET A 134 12.22 -12.04 -0.04
N THR A 135 12.04 -11.14 0.91
CA THR A 135 11.46 -11.41 2.23
C THR A 135 10.22 -10.56 2.41
N GLY A 136 9.07 -11.17 2.70
CA GLY A 136 7.85 -10.48 3.08
C GLY A 136 7.75 -10.33 4.59
N ARG A 137 7.18 -9.23 5.06
CA ARG A 137 6.89 -9.00 6.49
C ARG A 137 5.52 -8.34 6.62
N SER A 138 4.69 -8.90 7.52
CA SER A 138 3.41 -8.28 7.86
C SER A 138 3.57 -7.34 9.05
N TRP A 139 2.89 -6.18 8.93
CA TRP A 139 2.85 -5.14 9.94
C TRP A 139 1.40 -4.86 10.28
N CYS A 140 0.99 -5.02 11.53
CA CYS A 140 -0.36 -4.72 11.99
C CYS A 140 -0.34 -3.62 13.06
N HIS A 141 -1.41 -2.84 13.12
CA HIS A 141 -1.54 -1.80 14.13
C HIS A 141 -1.70 -2.42 15.51
N PHE A 142 -0.89 -2.00 16.49
CA PHE A 142 -0.84 -2.60 17.81
C PHE A 142 -2.18 -2.45 18.55
N ASP A 143 -2.76 -1.24 18.52
CA ASP A 143 -3.97 -0.93 19.29
C ASP A 143 -5.25 -1.50 18.63
N LEU A 144 -5.31 -1.52 17.29
CA LEU A 144 -6.51 -1.86 16.49
C LEU A 144 -6.18 -2.78 15.31
N PRO A 145 -5.68 -4.00 15.53
CA PRO A 145 -5.11 -4.84 14.49
C PRO A 145 -6.13 -5.34 13.45
N ALA A 146 -7.41 -5.40 13.79
CA ALA A 146 -8.47 -5.85 12.87
C ALA A 146 -9.24 -4.69 12.22
N ALA A 147 -9.08 -3.46 12.73
CA ALA A 147 -9.82 -2.28 12.31
C ALA A 147 -9.01 -1.34 11.41
N ILE A 148 -7.71 -1.21 11.65
CA ILE A 148 -6.79 -0.43 10.84
C ILE A 148 -6.10 -1.34 9.84
N PRO A 149 -6.01 -0.96 8.53
CA PRO A 149 -5.43 -1.82 7.51
C PRO A 149 -4.00 -2.21 7.83
N GLN A 150 -3.67 -3.49 7.63
CA GLN A 150 -2.31 -4.00 7.76
C GLN A 150 -1.46 -3.56 6.57
N TYR A 151 -0.13 -3.71 6.69
CA TYR A 151 0.79 -3.56 5.57
C TYR A 151 1.65 -4.82 5.40
N PHE A 152 1.70 -5.32 4.15
CA PHE A 152 2.66 -6.34 3.75
C PHE A 152 3.83 -5.65 3.06
N VAL A 153 4.99 -5.63 3.72
CA VAL A 153 6.21 -5.00 3.20
C VAL A 153 7.13 -6.09 2.69
N SER A 154 7.31 -6.15 1.37
CA SER A 154 8.24 -7.08 0.73
C SER A 154 9.56 -6.37 0.40
N GLU A 155 10.66 -7.06 0.66
CA GLU A 155 12.02 -6.55 0.49
C GLU A 155 12.77 -7.43 -0.51
N LEU A 156 13.15 -6.87 -1.66
CA LEU A 156 13.94 -7.55 -2.68
C LEU A 156 15.43 -7.44 -2.34
N HIS A 157 16.11 -8.58 -2.37
CA HIS A 157 17.54 -8.69 -2.05
C HIS A 157 18.38 -8.57 -3.32
N ALA A 158 18.67 -7.36 -3.76
CA ALA A 158 19.37 -7.09 -5.01
C ALA A 158 20.76 -7.76 -5.07
N GLY A 159 21.43 -7.94 -3.94
CA GLY A 159 22.70 -8.65 -3.84
C GLY A 159 22.67 -10.14 -4.23
N LEU A 160 21.47 -10.75 -4.38
CA LEU A 160 21.29 -12.13 -4.83
C LEU A 160 21.16 -12.25 -6.36
N PHE A 161 21.23 -11.15 -7.09
CA PHE A 161 21.15 -11.10 -8.55
C PHE A 161 22.53 -10.88 -9.17
N THR A 162 22.61 -10.92 -10.50
CA THR A 162 23.88 -10.74 -11.23
C THR A 162 24.46 -9.33 -11.07
N ALA A 163 25.75 -9.14 -11.35
CA ALA A 163 26.38 -7.82 -11.31
C ALA A 163 25.71 -6.80 -12.26
N PRO A 164 25.34 -7.12 -13.52
CA PRO A 164 24.61 -6.20 -14.37
C PRO A 164 23.26 -5.75 -13.79
N PHE A 165 22.54 -6.65 -13.13
CA PHE A 165 21.30 -6.31 -12.43
C PHE A 165 21.56 -5.33 -11.27
N GLN A 166 22.56 -5.61 -10.43
CA GLN A 166 22.91 -4.76 -9.29
C GLN A 166 23.32 -3.35 -9.73
N GLU A 167 24.08 -3.25 -10.81
CA GLU A 167 24.48 -1.98 -11.40
C GLU A 167 23.28 -1.18 -11.93
N ALA A 168 22.35 -1.84 -12.63
CA ALA A 168 21.12 -1.21 -13.10
C ALA A 168 20.24 -0.74 -11.93
N ALA A 169 20.07 -1.59 -10.90
CA ALA A 169 19.32 -1.25 -9.70
C ALA A 169 19.94 -0.04 -8.97
N ALA A 170 21.26 0.00 -8.83
CA ALA A 170 21.97 1.11 -8.20
C ALA A 170 21.81 2.43 -8.99
N ARG A 171 21.85 2.39 -10.33
CA ARG A 171 21.62 3.58 -11.16
C ARG A 171 20.20 4.14 -11.00
N VAL A 172 19.20 3.26 -10.96
CA VAL A 172 17.80 3.66 -10.80
C VAL A 172 17.56 4.18 -9.39
N LEU A 173 17.89 3.38 -8.37
CA LEU A 173 17.53 3.67 -6.98
C LEU A 173 18.46 4.70 -6.31
N GLY A 174 19.69 4.84 -6.78
CA GLY A 174 20.66 5.80 -6.25
C GLY A 174 20.25 7.27 -6.42
N SER A 175 19.26 7.57 -7.28
CA SER A 175 18.68 8.90 -7.41
C SER A 175 17.55 9.19 -6.38
N SER A 176 17.20 8.21 -5.52
CA SER A 176 16.11 8.36 -4.56
C SER A 176 16.35 9.49 -3.56
N ARG A 177 15.29 10.23 -3.27
CA ARG A 177 15.25 11.29 -2.26
C ARG A 177 14.38 10.84 -1.09
N ASP A 178 14.84 11.20 0.12
CA ASP A 178 14.05 10.90 1.32
C ASP A 178 12.98 11.98 1.54
N PRO A 179 11.67 11.65 1.52
CA PRO A 179 10.62 12.61 1.83
C PRO A 179 10.57 13.01 3.31
N VAL A 180 11.24 12.25 4.20
CA VAL A 180 11.26 12.53 5.64
C VAL A 180 12.41 13.50 5.95
N ASP A 181 12.10 14.79 5.94
CA ASP A 181 13.03 15.82 6.38
C ASP A 181 13.22 15.85 7.91
N ALA A 182 14.06 16.72 8.42
CA ALA A 182 14.34 16.83 9.85
C ALA A 182 13.10 17.19 10.69
N ALA A 183 12.19 18.00 10.14
CA ALA A 183 10.95 18.38 10.83
C ALA A 183 9.96 17.20 10.90
N ALA A 184 9.81 16.47 9.80
CA ALA A 184 8.99 15.25 9.77
C ALA A 184 9.59 14.18 10.68
N ALA A 185 10.91 13.99 10.69
CA ALA A 185 11.59 13.05 11.58
C ALA A 185 11.33 13.37 13.06
N ALA A 186 11.35 14.65 13.44
CA ALA A 186 11.03 15.08 14.81
C ALA A 186 9.58 14.74 15.19
N ARG A 187 8.62 15.01 14.28
CA ARG A 187 7.20 14.66 14.49
C ARG A 187 6.99 13.14 14.59
N LEU A 188 7.65 12.35 13.75
CA LEU A 188 7.61 10.88 13.83
C LEU A 188 8.18 10.37 15.16
N ALA A 189 9.27 10.98 15.66
CA ALA A 189 9.85 10.62 16.95
C ALA A 189 8.91 10.97 18.12
N GLU A 190 8.27 12.14 18.09
CA GLU A 190 7.26 12.54 19.07
C GLU A 190 6.05 11.61 19.05
N LEU A 191 5.49 11.34 17.84
CA LEU A 191 4.37 10.41 17.67
C LEU A 191 4.69 9.02 18.22
N ARG A 192 5.89 8.52 17.94
CA ARG A 192 6.36 7.23 18.47
C ARG A 192 6.48 7.22 19.99
N GLY A 193 6.94 8.31 20.58
CA GLY A 193 7.13 8.43 22.04
C GLY A 193 5.82 8.65 22.82
N ARG A 194 4.92 9.47 22.29
CA ARG A 194 3.68 9.89 22.97
C ARG A 194 2.44 9.13 22.52
N GLY A 195 2.45 8.53 21.31
CA GLY A 195 1.28 7.92 20.69
C GLY A 195 0.28 8.92 20.09
N GLU A 196 0.60 10.22 20.14
CA GLU A 196 -0.23 11.31 19.62
C GLU A 196 0.61 12.51 19.19
N LEU A 197 0.04 13.39 18.37
CA LEU A 197 0.57 14.69 17.97
C LEU A 197 -0.46 15.79 18.16
N GLY A 198 0.00 17.04 18.31
CA GLY A 198 -0.87 18.20 18.10
C GLY A 198 -1.48 18.18 16.70
N LEU A 199 -2.70 18.74 16.55
CA LEU A 199 -3.43 18.67 15.29
C LEU A 199 -2.67 19.33 14.14
N ASP A 200 -2.05 20.49 14.37
CA ASP A 200 -1.29 21.20 13.34
C ASP A 200 -0.05 20.40 12.88
N ASP A 201 0.63 19.72 13.80
CA ASP A 201 1.75 18.84 13.47
C ASP A 201 1.29 17.57 12.75
N ALA A 202 0.11 17.03 13.11
CA ALA A 202 -0.52 15.92 12.40
C ALA A 202 -0.88 16.32 10.97
N GLU A 203 -1.51 17.50 10.76
CA GLU A 203 -1.82 18.04 9.44
C GLU A 203 -0.56 18.24 8.58
N ALA A 204 0.52 18.77 9.18
CA ALA A 204 1.79 18.95 8.48
C ALA A 204 2.49 17.62 8.15
N LEU A 205 2.27 16.57 8.95
CA LEU A 205 2.90 15.25 8.75
C LEU A 205 2.21 14.42 7.66
N VAL A 206 0.88 14.53 7.50
CA VAL A 206 0.10 13.69 6.55
C VAL A 206 0.67 13.70 5.12
N PRO A 207 0.99 14.84 4.48
CA PRO A 207 1.57 14.84 3.14
C PRO A 207 2.89 14.07 3.05
N VAL A 208 3.73 14.16 4.10
CA VAL A 208 5.00 13.42 4.18
C VAL A 208 4.75 11.92 4.29
N LEU A 209 3.79 11.52 5.14
CA LEU A 209 3.40 10.11 5.27
C LEU A 209 2.98 9.53 3.94
N VAL A 210 2.10 10.20 3.20
CA VAL A 210 1.64 9.76 1.87
C VAL A 210 2.80 9.70 0.90
N SER A 211 3.69 10.70 0.87
CA SER A 211 4.82 10.74 -0.05
C SER A 211 5.82 9.60 0.16
N CYS A 212 5.93 9.04 1.38
CA CYS A 212 6.76 7.86 1.64
C CYS A 212 6.29 6.60 0.87
N PHE A 213 5.03 6.60 0.42
CA PHE A 213 4.42 5.54 -0.40
C PHE A 213 4.34 5.95 -1.87
N GLY A 214 5.41 6.50 -2.40
CA GLY A 214 5.54 6.98 -3.77
C GLY A 214 6.85 6.54 -4.42
N ARG A 215 7.05 6.88 -5.69
CA ARG A 215 8.33 6.73 -6.35
C ARG A 215 9.27 7.86 -5.92
N GLN A 216 10.38 7.52 -5.29
CA GLN A 216 11.36 8.46 -4.76
C GLN A 216 12.55 8.70 -5.69
N HIS A 217 12.78 7.81 -6.64
CA HIS A 217 13.85 7.91 -7.66
C HIS A 217 13.36 8.55 -8.96
N ASP A 218 14.29 9.00 -9.78
CA ASP A 218 14.02 9.52 -11.10
C ASP A 218 13.46 8.44 -12.05
N GLU A 219 12.94 8.84 -13.22
CA GLU A 219 12.52 7.89 -14.24
C GLU A 219 13.70 7.05 -14.73
N PRO A 220 13.56 5.72 -14.82
CA PRO A 220 14.66 4.86 -15.22
C PRO A 220 14.99 5.01 -16.72
N ASP A 221 16.23 4.74 -17.07
CA ASP A 221 16.59 4.49 -18.47
C ASP A 221 16.01 3.13 -18.93
N LEU A 222 15.64 3.05 -20.22
CA LEU A 222 15.09 1.83 -20.81
C LEU A 222 16.04 0.64 -20.66
N ALA A 223 17.34 0.87 -20.81
CA ALA A 223 18.35 -0.17 -20.69
C ALA A 223 18.41 -0.74 -19.27
N ASP A 224 18.27 0.11 -18.24
CA ASP A 224 18.24 -0.32 -16.85
C ASP A 224 16.95 -1.08 -16.52
N TYR A 225 15.80 -0.57 -16.98
CA TYR A 225 14.53 -1.29 -16.86
C TYR A 225 14.60 -2.70 -17.48
N GLN A 226 15.16 -2.80 -18.69
CA GLN A 226 15.29 -4.09 -19.38
C GLN A 226 16.26 -5.04 -18.66
N ALA A 227 17.36 -4.54 -18.11
CA ALA A 227 18.30 -5.33 -17.32
C ALA A 227 17.65 -5.87 -16.04
N LEU A 228 16.83 -5.06 -15.36
CA LEU A 228 16.07 -5.49 -14.20
C LEU A 228 15.01 -6.54 -14.58
N LEU A 229 14.26 -6.28 -15.65
CA LEU A 229 13.18 -7.15 -16.14
C LEU A 229 13.70 -8.53 -16.57
N ALA A 230 14.91 -8.61 -17.08
CA ALA A 230 15.52 -9.87 -17.52
C ALA A 230 15.69 -10.89 -16.37
N GLU A 231 15.79 -10.43 -15.11
CA GLU A 231 15.98 -11.28 -13.96
C GLU A 231 14.87 -11.21 -12.90
N SER A 232 14.14 -10.07 -12.83
CA SER A 232 13.06 -9.86 -11.85
C SER A 232 12.01 -8.89 -12.37
N GLU A 233 10.81 -9.39 -12.56
CA GLU A 233 9.63 -8.57 -12.89
C GLU A 233 9.28 -7.62 -11.73
N GLU A 234 9.55 -8.05 -10.48
CA GLU A 234 9.34 -7.25 -9.28
C GLU A 234 10.27 -6.04 -9.26
N ALA A 235 11.55 -6.22 -9.58
CA ALA A 235 12.51 -5.12 -9.67
C ALA A 235 12.17 -4.16 -10.82
N ALA A 236 11.77 -4.68 -11.98
CA ALA A 236 11.29 -3.87 -13.09
C ALA A 236 10.07 -3.05 -12.69
N TRP A 237 9.11 -3.63 -11.97
CA TRP A 237 7.95 -2.91 -11.44
C TRP A 237 8.37 -1.81 -10.45
N ILE A 238 9.27 -2.12 -9.51
CA ILE A 238 9.78 -1.12 -8.54
C ILE A 238 10.46 0.04 -9.27
N SER A 239 11.19 -0.23 -10.35
CA SER A 239 11.89 0.82 -11.12
C SER A 239 10.94 1.82 -11.78
N THR A 240 9.69 1.45 -12.03
CA THR A 240 8.67 2.34 -12.59
C THR A 240 7.74 2.94 -11.56
N GLU A 241 7.37 2.18 -10.53
CA GLU A 241 6.35 2.57 -9.55
C GLU A 241 6.93 2.98 -8.19
N GLY A 242 8.14 2.57 -7.85
CA GLY A 242 8.73 2.84 -6.53
C GLY A 242 8.05 2.06 -5.40
N THR A 243 7.80 2.74 -4.29
CA THR A 243 7.16 2.18 -3.09
C THR A 243 5.66 2.48 -2.98
N VAL A 244 4.96 2.79 -4.09
CA VAL A 244 3.50 2.93 -4.05
C VAL A 244 2.86 1.62 -3.61
N CYS A 245 1.66 1.67 -3.07
CA CYS A 245 0.90 0.46 -2.81
C CYS A 245 0.69 -0.30 -4.12
N ASN A 246 1.31 -1.48 -4.23
CA ASN A 246 1.10 -2.35 -5.39
C ASN A 246 -0.31 -2.93 -5.40
N HIS A 247 -0.94 -3.09 -4.23
CA HIS A 247 -2.37 -3.29 -4.08
C HIS A 247 -2.89 -2.74 -2.74
N MET A 248 -4.19 -2.51 -2.70
CA MET A 248 -4.99 -2.38 -1.49
C MET A 248 -6.12 -3.41 -1.58
N THR A 249 -6.65 -3.81 -0.43
CA THR A 249 -7.54 -4.96 -0.31
C THR A 249 -8.81 -4.59 0.44
N ASP A 250 -9.98 -4.96 -0.12
CA ASP A 250 -11.27 -4.90 0.56
C ASP A 250 -11.57 -6.25 1.24
N ARG A 251 -11.88 -6.22 2.53
CA ARG A 251 -12.35 -7.39 3.26
C ARG A 251 -13.86 -7.57 3.08
N VAL A 252 -14.23 -8.65 2.44
CA VAL A 252 -15.61 -8.99 2.12
C VAL A 252 -16.06 -10.25 2.85
N ALA A 253 -17.37 -10.39 3.07
CA ALA A 253 -17.93 -11.55 3.76
C ALA A 253 -17.75 -12.86 2.96
N ASP A 254 -17.91 -12.80 1.64
CA ASP A 254 -17.76 -13.94 0.73
C ASP A 254 -17.06 -13.51 -0.56
N VAL A 255 -15.76 -13.76 -0.61
CA VAL A 255 -14.92 -13.39 -1.76
C VAL A 255 -15.30 -14.18 -3.02
N ALA A 256 -15.83 -15.41 -2.91
CA ALA A 256 -16.24 -16.19 -4.06
C ALA A 256 -17.48 -15.58 -4.73
N ALA A 257 -18.48 -15.22 -3.93
CA ALA A 257 -19.68 -14.55 -4.44
C ALA A 257 -19.36 -13.19 -5.07
N VAL A 258 -18.45 -12.43 -4.46
CA VAL A 258 -18.01 -11.13 -5.01
C VAL A 258 -17.22 -11.35 -6.31
N ALA A 259 -16.34 -12.35 -6.39
CA ALA A 259 -15.60 -12.68 -7.59
C ALA A 259 -16.52 -13.06 -8.77
N ASP A 260 -17.59 -13.82 -8.49
CA ASP A 260 -18.58 -14.17 -9.50
C ASP A 260 -19.35 -12.95 -10.01
N ALA A 261 -19.73 -12.04 -9.09
CA ALA A 261 -20.37 -10.78 -9.46
C ALA A 261 -19.47 -9.89 -10.31
N GLU A 262 -18.16 -9.81 -9.97
CA GLU A 262 -17.19 -9.03 -10.73
C GLU A 262 -16.95 -9.59 -12.14
N ARG A 263 -16.89 -10.94 -12.28
CA ARG A 263 -16.83 -11.59 -13.59
C ARG A 263 -18.10 -11.33 -14.40
N GLY A 264 -19.27 -11.44 -13.76
CA GLY A 264 -20.56 -11.15 -14.38
C GLY A 264 -20.67 -9.69 -14.86
N ALA A 265 -20.01 -8.76 -14.18
CA ALA A 265 -19.92 -7.35 -14.57
C ALA A 265 -18.83 -7.09 -15.64
N GLY A 266 -18.11 -8.12 -16.11
CA GLY A 266 -17.04 -8.00 -17.10
C GLY A 266 -15.76 -7.34 -16.59
N ARG A 267 -15.57 -7.23 -15.27
CA ARG A 267 -14.35 -6.67 -14.72
C ARG A 267 -13.18 -7.69 -14.76
N PRO A 268 -11.94 -7.23 -14.95
CA PRO A 268 -10.78 -8.11 -15.16
C PRO A 268 -10.30 -8.74 -13.84
N ILE A 269 -11.10 -9.63 -13.26
CA ILE A 269 -10.74 -10.38 -12.04
C ILE A 269 -10.10 -11.73 -12.39
N LYS A 270 -9.27 -12.27 -11.49
CA LYS A 270 -8.71 -13.64 -11.61
C LYS A 270 -9.81 -14.68 -11.72
N ASP A 271 -9.51 -15.78 -12.44
CA ASP A 271 -10.45 -16.89 -12.60
C ASP A 271 -10.61 -17.73 -11.33
N THR A 272 -9.60 -17.68 -10.44
CA THR A 272 -9.53 -18.48 -9.22
C THR A 272 -9.61 -17.64 -7.96
N VAL A 273 -10.20 -18.23 -6.92
CA VAL A 273 -10.07 -17.80 -5.54
C VAL A 273 -8.97 -18.64 -4.89
N GLU A 274 -7.96 -18.02 -4.36
CA GLU A 274 -6.87 -18.68 -3.63
C GLU A 274 -7.31 -18.94 -2.20
N VAL A 275 -6.95 -20.12 -1.68
CA VAL A 275 -7.30 -20.55 -0.32
C VAL A 275 -6.02 -20.84 0.44
N SER A 276 -5.87 -20.24 1.61
CA SER A 276 -4.70 -20.49 2.48
C SER A 276 -4.66 -21.95 2.98
N GLY A 277 -3.48 -22.40 3.40
CA GLY A 277 -3.31 -23.74 3.98
C GLY A 277 -4.21 -24.00 5.21
N SER A 278 -4.61 -22.95 5.94
CA SER A 278 -5.56 -23.03 7.05
C SER A 278 -7.04 -23.13 6.61
N GLY A 279 -7.33 -22.80 5.36
CA GLY A 279 -8.70 -22.67 4.82
C GLY A 279 -9.44 -21.41 5.28
N ARG A 280 -8.93 -20.66 6.23
CA ARG A 280 -9.60 -19.50 6.83
C ARG A 280 -9.41 -18.19 6.06
N ILE A 281 -8.47 -18.14 5.14
CA ILE A 281 -8.21 -16.97 4.32
C ILE A 281 -8.47 -17.36 2.87
N ARG A 282 -9.30 -16.60 2.21
CA ARG A 282 -9.64 -16.77 0.79
C ARG A 282 -9.51 -15.42 0.12
N GLN A 283 -8.82 -15.38 -1.02
CA GLN A 283 -8.53 -14.13 -1.69
C GLN A 283 -8.54 -14.26 -3.22
N THR A 284 -8.80 -13.16 -3.89
CA THR A 284 -8.67 -13.00 -5.34
C THR A 284 -8.35 -11.55 -5.66
N ALA A 285 -8.03 -11.24 -6.91
CA ALA A 285 -7.66 -9.87 -7.28
C ALA A 285 -8.14 -9.50 -8.68
N HIS A 286 -8.40 -8.23 -8.89
CA HIS A 286 -8.46 -7.66 -10.23
C HIS A 286 -7.07 -7.71 -10.87
N ARG A 287 -7.01 -7.99 -12.17
CA ARG A 287 -5.75 -7.98 -12.92
C ARG A 287 -5.20 -6.55 -12.98
N ALA A 288 -3.90 -6.40 -12.84
CA ALA A 288 -3.25 -5.11 -12.96
C ALA A 288 -3.50 -4.50 -14.36
N PRO A 289 -3.93 -3.23 -14.44
CA PRO A 289 -4.02 -2.56 -15.73
C PRO A 289 -2.62 -2.35 -16.32
N ARG A 290 -2.56 -2.26 -17.65
CA ARG A 290 -1.36 -1.73 -18.31
C ARG A 290 -1.36 -0.21 -18.17
N VAL A 291 -0.21 0.35 -17.83
CA VAL A 291 -0.02 1.79 -17.64
C VAL A 291 1.16 2.28 -18.46
N THR A 292 1.04 3.44 -19.07
CA THR A 292 2.11 4.05 -19.85
C THR A 292 3.15 4.66 -18.91
N ARG A 293 4.42 4.27 -19.06
CA ARG A 293 5.56 4.87 -18.36
C ARG A 293 6.61 5.35 -19.36
N SER A 294 7.27 6.45 -18.99
CA SER A 294 8.35 7.06 -19.79
C SER A 294 9.70 6.53 -19.30
N PHE A 295 10.59 6.30 -20.26
CA PHE A 295 11.95 5.81 -20.04
C PHE A 295 12.95 6.71 -20.76
N GLY A 296 14.09 7.00 -20.12
CA GLY A 296 15.22 7.63 -20.80
C GLY A 296 15.83 6.71 -21.85
N VAL A 297 16.31 7.28 -22.96
CA VAL A 297 17.13 6.58 -23.95
C VAL A 297 18.35 7.42 -24.29
N GLY A 298 19.42 6.78 -24.75
CA GLY A 298 20.67 7.46 -25.08
C GLY A 298 20.48 8.70 -25.94
N GLY A 299 21.27 9.76 -25.67
CA GLY A 299 21.18 11.02 -26.41
C GLY A 299 20.09 11.98 -25.91
N GLY A 300 19.51 11.76 -24.72
CA GLY A 300 18.48 12.62 -24.09
C GLY A 300 17.07 12.41 -24.65
N GLY A 301 16.86 11.35 -25.44
CA GLY A 301 15.54 10.94 -25.92
C GLY A 301 14.69 10.28 -24.84
N ARG A 302 13.39 10.10 -25.12
CA ARG A 302 12.44 9.38 -24.28
C ARG A 302 11.59 8.44 -25.10
N VAL A 303 11.21 7.31 -24.51
CA VAL A 303 10.27 6.35 -25.08
C VAL A 303 9.21 6.01 -24.04
N ALA A 304 7.98 5.80 -24.49
CA ALA A 304 6.88 5.37 -23.63
C ALA A 304 6.60 3.88 -23.88
N LEU A 305 6.45 3.11 -22.81
CA LEU A 305 6.06 1.70 -22.86
C LEU A 305 4.86 1.44 -21.95
N GLU A 306 4.06 0.45 -22.35
CA GLU A 306 3.02 -0.11 -21.51
C GLU A 306 3.61 -1.15 -20.56
N VAL A 307 3.49 -0.90 -19.25
CA VAL A 307 4.00 -1.77 -18.16
C VAL A 307 2.88 -2.14 -17.20
N PRO A 308 3.00 -3.21 -16.40
CA PRO A 308 2.00 -3.53 -15.39
C PRO A 308 1.92 -2.44 -14.30
N GLY A 309 0.71 -1.99 -13.97
CA GLY A 309 0.46 -1.07 -12.85
C GLY A 309 0.17 -1.78 -11.52
N SER A 310 -0.48 -1.06 -10.61
CA SER A 310 -1.03 -1.61 -9.36
C SER A 310 -2.33 -2.37 -9.62
N PHE A 311 -2.83 -3.10 -8.62
CA PHE A 311 -4.07 -3.85 -8.73
C PHE A 311 -4.91 -3.73 -7.45
N PHE A 312 -6.09 -4.34 -7.43
CA PHE A 312 -7.00 -4.34 -6.29
C PHE A 312 -7.32 -5.76 -5.87
N GLU A 313 -7.30 -6.03 -4.57
CA GLU A 313 -7.53 -7.35 -4.01
C GLU A 313 -8.82 -7.42 -3.20
N LEU A 314 -9.41 -8.62 -3.13
CA LEU A 314 -10.56 -8.96 -2.32
C LEU A 314 -10.19 -10.14 -1.42
N ILE A 315 -10.55 -10.06 -0.14
CA ILE A 315 -10.23 -11.09 0.85
C ILE A 315 -11.39 -11.39 1.77
N THR A 316 -11.58 -12.66 2.11
CA THR A 316 -12.41 -13.10 3.24
C THR A 316 -11.50 -13.69 4.31
N ARG A 317 -11.70 -13.28 5.55
CA ARG A 317 -11.01 -13.80 6.74
C ARG A 317 -12.03 -14.39 7.70
N ASP A 318 -11.85 -15.65 8.07
CA ASP A 318 -12.66 -16.30 9.09
C ASP A 318 -12.08 -16.03 10.49
N ALA A 319 -12.91 -16.25 11.49
CA ALA A 319 -12.50 -16.16 12.88
C ALA A 319 -11.53 -17.29 13.25
N MET A 320 -10.64 -17.01 14.19
CA MET A 320 -9.79 -18.02 14.82
C MET A 320 -10.62 -18.98 15.66
N PRO A 321 -10.30 -20.28 15.69
CA PRO A 321 -11.07 -21.29 16.45
C PRO A 321 -11.08 -21.05 17.96
N ASP A 322 -10.07 -20.36 18.49
CA ASP A 322 -9.92 -20.02 19.90
C ASP A 322 -10.70 -18.74 20.33
N GLY A 323 -11.41 -18.13 19.37
CA GLY A 323 -12.16 -16.90 19.63
C GLY A 323 -11.31 -15.63 19.75
N SER A 324 -10.01 -15.66 19.41
CA SER A 324 -9.10 -14.52 19.51
C SER A 324 -9.32 -13.43 18.44
N GLY A 325 -10.34 -13.56 17.60
CA GLY A 325 -10.67 -12.62 16.53
C GLY A 325 -10.51 -13.22 15.15
N LEU A 326 -10.24 -12.38 14.14
CA LEU A 326 -10.02 -12.80 12.77
C LEU A 326 -8.63 -13.42 12.57
N ASP A 327 -8.51 -14.36 11.62
CA ASP A 327 -7.20 -14.82 11.15
C ASP A 327 -6.54 -13.71 10.30
N LEU A 328 -5.67 -12.94 10.95
CA LEU A 328 -4.96 -11.82 10.33
C LEU A 328 -3.63 -12.22 9.67
N ALA A 329 -3.31 -13.51 9.60
CA ALA A 329 -2.10 -13.99 8.95
C ALA A 329 -2.14 -13.76 7.41
N PHE A 330 -0.98 -13.90 6.78
CA PHE A 330 -0.85 -14.05 5.33
C PHE A 330 -0.38 -15.47 5.01
N ASP A 331 -0.66 -15.93 3.80
CA ASP A 331 -0.19 -17.22 3.31
C ASP A 331 0.95 -17.01 2.31
N ALA A 332 2.12 -17.60 2.58
CA ALA A 332 3.31 -17.40 1.75
C ALA A 332 3.12 -17.92 0.31
N ALA A 333 2.33 -18.99 0.12
CA ALA A 333 2.05 -19.53 -1.22
C ALA A 333 1.15 -18.60 -2.00
N ASN A 334 0.10 -18.06 -1.35
CA ASN A 334 -0.79 -17.06 -1.92
C ASN A 334 -0.04 -15.75 -2.22
N ALA A 335 0.82 -15.29 -1.30
CA ALA A 335 1.66 -14.12 -1.53
C ALA A 335 2.51 -14.24 -2.80
N GLN A 336 3.12 -15.41 -3.05
CA GLN A 336 3.89 -15.63 -4.28
C GLN A 336 3.04 -15.60 -5.56
N GLN A 337 1.77 -16.03 -5.49
CA GLN A 337 0.85 -15.98 -6.65
C GLN A 337 0.34 -14.57 -6.93
N ILE A 338 0.22 -13.73 -5.91
CA ILE A 338 -0.17 -12.32 -6.03
C ILE A 338 0.87 -11.53 -6.83
N PHE A 339 2.16 -11.83 -6.67
CA PHE A 339 3.21 -11.19 -7.48
C PHE A 339 3.02 -11.44 -8.98
N ALA A 340 2.37 -12.54 -9.38
CA ALA A 340 2.04 -12.79 -10.78
C ALA A 340 1.07 -11.76 -11.40
N MET A 341 0.33 -11.00 -10.58
CA MET A 341 -0.58 -9.96 -11.06
C MET A 341 0.12 -8.78 -11.74
N THR A 342 1.37 -8.53 -11.39
CA THR A 342 2.20 -7.48 -11.98
C THR A 342 3.18 -8.03 -13.04
N ARG A 343 3.02 -9.28 -13.48
CA ARG A 343 3.81 -9.87 -14.55
C ARG A 343 3.34 -9.40 -15.91
N GLY A 344 4.29 -9.16 -16.80
CA GLY A 344 4.01 -8.90 -18.21
C GLY A 344 3.40 -10.15 -18.88
N ASP A 345 2.49 -9.94 -19.85
CA ASP A 345 2.03 -11.02 -20.71
C ASP A 345 3.22 -11.50 -21.58
N PRO A 346 3.64 -12.78 -21.49
CA PRO A 346 4.79 -13.28 -22.26
C PRO A 346 4.57 -13.25 -23.78
N THR A 347 3.35 -12.90 -24.24
CA THR A 347 3.02 -12.81 -25.66
C THR A 347 3.23 -11.41 -26.26
N VAL A 348 3.51 -10.38 -25.46
CA VAL A 348 3.73 -9.00 -25.90
C VAL A 348 5.22 -8.70 -25.80
N GLY A 349 6.01 -9.09 -26.79
CA GLY A 349 7.46 -8.79 -26.84
C GLY A 349 8.29 -9.73 -27.73
N ARG A 350 7.67 -10.31 -28.73
CA ARG A 350 8.41 -11.00 -29.82
C ARG A 350 8.22 -10.28 -31.14
#